data_f70331e3a7dbd306d7b0abed301d0d8c
#
_entry.id   f70331e3a7dbd306d7b0abed301d0d8c
#
_cell.length_a   1.000
_cell.length_b   1.000
_cell.length_c   1.000
_cell.angle_alpha   90.00
_cell.angle_beta   90.00
_cell.angle_gamma   90.00
#
_symmetry.space_group_name_H-M   'P 1'
#
loop_
_entity.id
_entity.type
_entity.pdbx_description
1 polymer ?
#
loop_
_entity_poly.entity_id
_entity_poly.type
_entity_poly.pdbx_seq_one_letter_code
_entity_poly.pdbx_strand_id
1 'polypeptide(L)'
;MKKIYILSLLCMLTSVSFAQSNLKEILKNFNKPAKENVMVVSHRGDWRNAPENSIQAFQNCIDMGVDMVELDLKKTKDGVLVLMHDKKIDRTMNGK
;
A
#
# COMPACT_ATOMS: atom_id res chain seq x y z
N MET A 1 -30.92 -16.04 17.53
CA MET A 1 -30.37 -15.78 16.20
C MET A 1 -30.22 -14.29 15.88
N LYS A 2 -31.25 -13.44 16.10
CA LYS A 2 -31.17 -11.98 15.81
C LYS A 2 -30.02 -11.24 16.53
N LYS A 3 -29.62 -11.64 17.74
CA LYS A 3 -28.51 -11.00 18.51
C LYS A 3 -27.12 -11.23 17.89
N ILE A 4 -26.90 -12.36 17.20
CA ILE A 4 -25.62 -12.70 16.57
C ILE A 4 -25.39 -11.81 15.35
N TYR A 5 -26.42 -11.55 14.56
CA TYR A 5 -26.31 -10.67 13.37
C TYR A 5 -26.03 -9.21 13.73
N ILE A 6 -26.59 -8.73 14.84
CA ILE A 6 -26.33 -7.36 15.33
C ILE A 6 -24.87 -7.21 15.75
N LEU A 7 -24.31 -8.22 16.43
CA LEU A 7 -22.91 -8.18 16.87
C LEU A 7 -21.94 -8.23 15.69
N SER A 8 -22.20 -9.07 14.65
CA SER A 8 -21.37 -9.13 13.46
C SER A 8 -21.47 -7.83 12.63
N LEU A 9 -22.64 -7.22 12.53
CA LEU A 9 -22.80 -5.94 11.84
C LEU A 9 -22.07 -4.80 12.57
N LEU A 10 -22.08 -4.80 13.91
CA LEU A 10 -21.37 -3.82 14.72
C LEU A 10 -19.85 -3.95 14.57
N CYS A 11 -19.30 -5.19 14.50
CA CYS A 11 -17.89 -5.43 14.23
C CYS A 11 -17.46 -4.96 12.83
N MET A 12 -18.29 -5.13 11.81
CA MET A 12 -18.00 -4.62 10.46
C MET A 12 -17.96 -3.09 10.41
N LEU A 13 -18.89 -2.41 11.11
CA LEU A 13 -18.92 -0.96 11.16
C LEU A 13 -17.71 -0.37 11.89
N THR A 14 -17.19 -1.03 12.92
CA THR A 14 -16.01 -0.55 13.65
C THR A 14 -14.72 -0.71 12.84
N SER A 15 -14.55 -1.80 12.08
CA SER A 15 -13.37 -2.01 11.24
C SER A 15 -13.24 -0.98 10.11
N VAL A 16 -14.33 -0.59 9.48
CA VAL A 16 -14.34 0.47 8.46
C VAL A 16 -13.96 1.84 9.05
N SER A 17 -14.40 2.13 10.27
CA SER A 17 -14.08 3.40 10.96
C SER A 17 -12.59 3.50 11.30
N PHE A 18 -11.93 2.41 11.67
CA PHE A 18 -10.49 2.38 11.97
C PHE A 18 -9.62 2.67 10.74
N ALA A 19 -9.92 2.04 9.60
CA ALA A 19 -9.19 2.27 8.35
C ALA A 19 -9.30 3.73 7.88
N GLN A 20 -10.47 4.34 8.02
CA GLN A 20 -10.71 5.72 7.61
C GLN A 20 -10.05 6.75 8.55
N SER A 21 -9.85 6.43 9.82
CA SER A 21 -9.15 7.29 10.77
C SER A 21 -7.65 7.35 10.47
N ASN A 22 -7.01 6.23 10.15
CA ASN A 22 -5.60 6.14 9.80
C ASN A 22 -5.26 6.98 8.55
N LEU A 23 -6.05 6.87 7.49
CA LEU A 23 -5.82 7.64 6.26
C LEU A 23 -5.89 9.15 6.49
N LYS A 24 -6.86 9.61 7.28
CA LYS A 24 -6.99 11.04 7.63
C LYS A 24 -5.77 11.56 8.40
N GLU A 25 -5.22 10.75 9.30
CA GLU A 25 -4.03 11.10 10.06
C GLU A 25 -2.79 11.16 9.16
N ILE A 26 -2.59 10.17 8.30
CA ILE A 26 -1.50 10.16 7.31
C ILE A 26 -1.56 11.41 6.43
N LEU A 27 -2.72 11.74 5.86
CA LEU A 27 -2.91 12.93 5.03
C LEU A 27 -2.69 14.25 5.80
N LYS A 28 -3.08 14.32 7.07
CA LYS A 28 -2.81 15.46 7.92
C LYS A 28 -1.31 15.64 8.15
N ASN A 29 -0.59 14.56 8.45
CA ASN A 29 0.84 14.58 8.69
C ASN A 29 1.63 14.91 7.41
N PHE A 30 1.18 14.42 6.26
CA PHE A 30 1.76 14.77 4.97
C PHE A 30 1.64 16.26 4.64
N ASN A 31 0.46 16.85 4.85
CA ASN A 31 0.20 18.25 4.51
C ASN A 31 0.75 19.26 5.54
N LYS A 32 0.90 18.84 6.80
CA LYS A 32 1.44 19.68 7.89
C LYS A 32 2.37 18.83 8.77
N PRO A 33 3.59 18.55 8.27
CA PRO A 33 4.53 17.72 9.02
C PRO A 33 4.91 18.40 10.33
N ALA A 34 4.66 17.73 11.44
CA ALA A 34 5.19 18.13 12.74
C ALA A 34 6.62 17.60 12.89
N LYS A 35 7.48 18.34 13.60
CA LYS A 35 8.89 17.94 13.84
C LYS A 35 9.03 16.57 14.50
N GLU A 36 8.00 16.09 15.17
CA GLU A 36 7.99 14.86 15.97
C GLU A 36 7.42 13.66 15.19
N ASN A 37 6.81 13.88 14.02
CA ASN A 37 6.19 12.81 13.23
C ASN A 37 7.09 12.41 12.06
N VAL A 38 7.65 11.22 12.16
CA VAL A 38 8.40 10.59 11.06
C VAL A 38 7.42 9.76 10.24
N MET A 39 7.31 10.06 8.95
CA MET A 39 6.54 9.24 8.01
C MET A 39 7.43 8.16 7.40
N VAL A 40 6.92 6.94 7.34
CA VAL A 40 7.61 5.79 6.75
C VAL A 40 7.11 5.59 5.32
N VAL A 41 8.02 5.70 4.35
CA VAL A 41 7.74 5.45 2.94
C VAL A 41 8.44 4.16 2.51
N SER A 42 7.69 3.15 2.09
CA SER A 42 8.26 1.89 1.60
C SER A 42 8.59 2.01 0.12
N HIS A 43 9.87 1.86 -0.23
CA HIS A 43 10.40 1.92 -1.58
C HIS A 43 10.06 0.65 -2.35
N ARG A 44 9.21 0.74 -3.39
CA ARG A 44 8.70 -0.38 -4.22
C ARG A 44 7.90 -1.44 -3.45
N GLY A 45 7.37 -1.10 -2.27
CA GLY A 45 6.68 -2.04 -1.40
C GLY A 45 7.62 -2.88 -0.54
N ASP A 46 7.10 -3.95 0.06
CA ASP A 46 7.88 -4.92 0.85
C ASP A 46 8.65 -5.90 -0.05
N TRP A 47 9.67 -5.41 -0.71
CA TRP A 47 10.49 -6.16 -1.67
C TRP A 47 11.34 -7.27 -1.03
N ARG A 48 11.39 -7.37 0.29
CA ARG A 48 12.09 -8.45 1.01
C ARG A 48 11.28 -9.73 1.06
N ASN A 49 9.95 -9.61 1.12
CA ASN A 49 9.03 -10.75 1.28
C ASN A 49 8.16 -10.98 0.04
N ALA A 50 8.17 -10.06 -0.92
CA ALA A 50 7.43 -10.17 -2.18
C ALA A 50 8.19 -9.48 -3.32
N PRO A 51 7.92 -9.80 -4.60
CA PRO A 51 8.54 -9.10 -5.72
C PRO A 51 8.28 -7.59 -5.65
N GLU A 52 9.32 -6.77 -5.89
CA GLU A 52 9.18 -5.32 -5.91
C GLU A 52 8.10 -4.87 -6.90
N ASN A 53 7.42 -3.75 -6.61
CA ASN A 53 6.34 -3.20 -7.45
C ASN A 53 5.17 -4.17 -7.69
N SER A 54 4.96 -5.17 -6.84
CA SER A 54 3.85 -6.12 -6.92
C SER A 54 2.71 -5.77 -5.97
N ILE A 55 1.51 -6.22 -6.30
CA ILE A 55 0.33 -6.06 -5.43
C ILE A 55 0.60 -6.67 -4.05
N GLN A 56 1.27 -7.84 -3.99
CA GLN A 56 1.59 -8.49 -2.72
C GLN A 56 2.53 -7.64 -1.87
N ALA A 57 3.57 -7.02 -2.48
CA ALA A 57 4.48 -6.12 -1.77
C ALA A 57 3.75 -4.90 -1.19
N PHE A 58 2.76 -4.38 -1.90
CA PHE A 58 1.95 -3.25 -1.42
C PHE A 58 0.99 -3.68 -0.31
N GLN A 59 0.35 -4.85 -0.44
CA GLN A 59 -0.54 -5.38 0.58
C GLN A 59 0.23 -5.62 1.90
N ASN A 60 1.43 -6.19 1.83
CA ASN A 60 2.28 -6.37 3.01
C ASN A 60 2.56 -5.02 3.71
N CYS A 61 2.81 -3.95 2.96
CA CYS A 61 3.02 -2.61 3.52
C CYS A 61 1.77 -2.07 4.21
N ILE A 62 0.58 -2.30 3.64
CA ILE A 62 -0.70 -1.92 4.24
C ILE A 62 -0.90 -2.67 5.56
N ASP A 63 -0.65 -3.98 5.56
CA ASP A 63 -0.82 -4.84 6.73
C ASP A 63 0.17 -4.49 7.86
N MET A 64 1.37 -4.01 7.52
CA MET A 64 2.36 -3.48 8.47
C MET A 64 2.04 -2.08 8.98
N GLY A 65 1.08 -1.37 8.39
CA GLY A 65 0.73 0.00 8.77
C GLY A 65 1.75 1.05 8.31
N VAL A 66 2.45 0.82 7.20
CA VAL A 66 3.35 1.79 6.57
C VAL A 66 2.54 2.99 6.05
N ASP A 67 3.04 4.21 6.24
CA ASP A 67 2.30 5.44 5.91
C ASP A 67 2.10 5.62 4.40
N MET A 68 3.12 5.29 3.61
CA MET A 68 3.11 5.46 2.15
C MET A 68 3.91 4.35 1.46
N VAL A 69 3.54 4.07 0.22
CA VAL A 69 4.32 3.21 -0.67
C VAL A 69 4.73 4.01 -1.89
N GLU A 70 6.01 3.98 -2.22
CA GLU A 70 6.54 4.48 -3.48
C GLU A 70 6.47 3.36 -4.51
N LEU A 71 6.19 3.69 -5.77
CA LEU A 71 6.09 2.76 -6.89
C LEU A 71 6.62 3.38 -8.18
N ASP A 72 7.10 2.53 -9.09
CA ASP A 72 7.67 2.95 -10.37
C ASP A 72 6.70 2.68 -11.52
N LEU A 73 6.29 3.72 -12.23
CA LEU A 73 5.45 3.62 -13.43
C LEU A 73 6.30 3.71 -14.70
N LYS A 74 6.07 2.78 -15.61
CA LYS A 74 6.62 2.83 -16.97
C LYS A 74 5.53 2.62 -18.00
N LYS A 75 5.76 3.17 -19.18
CA LYS A 75 4.91 2.97 -20.36
C LYS A 75 5.61 2.02 -21.33
N THR A 76 4.94 0.97 -21.73
CA THR A 76 5.41 0.04 -22.76
C THR A 76 5.35 0.69 -24.14
N LYS A 77 5.98 0.04 -25.13
CA LYS A 77 6.02 0.53 -26.52
C LYS A 77 4.61 0.67 -27.14
N ASP A 78 3.71 -0.21 -26.76
CA ASP A 78 2.29 -0.21 -27.18
C ASP A 78 1.39 0.67 -26.33
N GLY A 79 1.96 1.41 -25.36
CA GLY A 79 1.25 2.43 -24.59
C GLY A 79 0.64 1.97 -23.28
N VAL A 80 0.83 0.71 -22.86
CA VAL A 80 0.31 0.18 -21.60
C VAL A 80 1.16 0.68 -20.44
N LEU A 81 0.50 1.09 -19.33
CA LEU A 81 1.18 1.43 -18.08
C LEU A 81 1.45 0.17 -17.27
N VAL A 82 2.68 0.01 -16.81
CA VAL A 82 3.13 -1.12 -15.99
C VAL A 82 3.94 -0.61 -14.79
N LEU A 83 3.93 -1.39 -13.71
CA LEU A 83 4.80 -1.15 -12.57
C LEU A 83 6.14 -1.83 -12.81
N MET A 84 7.18 -1.04 -13.02
CA MET A 84 8.55 -1.53 -13.29
C MET A 84 9.57 -0.43 -13.06
N HIS A 85 10.61 -0.72 -12.28
CA HIS A 85 11.73 0.22 -12.11
C HIS A 85 12.67 0.23 -13.32
N ASP A 86 13.09 -0.93 -13.79
CA ASP A 86 14.13 -1.07 -14.83
C ASP A 86 13.58 -0.85 -16.24
N LYS A 87 14.43 -0.49 -17.16
CA LYS A 87 14.10 -0.41 -18.61
C LYS A 87 13.99 -1.79 -19.25
N LYS A 88 14.54 -2.83 -18.59
CA LYS A 88 14.57 -4.22 -19.05
C LYS A 88 14.00 -5.12 -17.95
N ILE A 89 13.46 -6.25 -18.36
CA ILE A 89 12.82 -7.23 -17.45
C ILE A 89 13.81 -8.22 -16.81
N ASP A 90 15.07 -8.21 -17.24
CA ASP A 90 16.07 -9.25 -16.97
C ASP A 90 16.36 -9.46 -15.47
N ARG A 91 16.26 -8.40 -14.65
CA ARG A 91 16.54 -8.47 -13.23
C ARG A 91 15.37 -9.01 -12.40
N THR A 92 14.15 -8.68 -12.78
CA THR A 92 12.95 -8.95 -11.96
C THR A 92 12.07 -10.05 -12.51
N MET A 93 12.29 -10.49 -13.76
CA MET A 93 11.48 -11.50 -14.44
C MET A 93 12.37 -12.49 -15.20
N ASN A 94 11.83 -13.69 -15.44
CA ASN A 94 12.47 -14.73 -16.23
C ASN A 94 12.26 -14.51 -17.76
N GLY A 95 12.53 -13.30 -18.24
CA GLY A 95 12.39 -12.93 -19.65
C GLY A 95 13.70 -12.33 -20.17
N LYS A 96 13.98 -12.58 -21.45
CA LYS A 96 15.08 -11.93 -22.18
C LYS A 96 14.51 -10.99 -23.23
#